data_7d1e75973da7388dc52c5de7612bd7de
#
_entry.id   7d1e75973da7388dc52c5de7612bd7de
#
_cell.length_a   1.000
_cell.length_b   1.000
_cell.length_c   1.000
_cell.angle_alpha   90.00
_cell.angle_beta   90.00
_cell.angle_gamma   90.00
#
_symmetry.space_group_name_H-M   'P 1'
#
loop_
_entity.id
_entity.type
_entity.pdbx_description
1 polymer ?
#
loop_
_entity_poly.entity_id
_entity_poly.type
_entity_poly.pdbx_seq_one_letter_code
_entity_poly.pdbx_strand_id
1 'polypeptide(L)'
;MKISLKLILLSLAFFLGGRNAVAQLENTTRDVARKHPNGKPYVVVYMKNTTGEIVKEEVYYSNGNLEWEGFYKRSIEEGSWKYYYPSGKLKSNQYYTKGKENGVFLDYNEEGKLIKQSLFKDGNLVSERSF
;
A
#
# COMPACT_ATOMS: atom_id res chain seq x y z
N MET A 1 -19.83 29.02 15.10
CA MET A 1 -18.84 28.10 15.69
C MET A 1 -18.05 27.41 14.57
N LYS A 2 -16.79 27.78 14.36
CA LYS A 2 -15.96 27.17 13.31
C LYS A 2 -15.43 25.83 13.85
N ILE A 3 -16.03 24.73 13.46
CA ILE A 3 -15.50 23.40 13.75
C ILE A 3 -14.26 23.22 12.89
N SER A 4 -13.10 23.09 13.52
CA SER A 4 -11.83 22.97 12.83
C SER A 4 -11.81 21.73 11.94
N LEU A 5 -11.46 21.92 10.66
CA LEU A 5 -11.33 20.86 9.66
C LEU A 5 -10.40 19.69 10.12
N LYS A 6 -9.51 19.96 11.07
CA LYS A 6 -8.66 18.95 11.73
C LYS A 6 -9.43 17.92 12.57
N LEU A 7 -10.57 18.31 13.18
CA LEU A 7 -11.39 17.39 13.98
C LEU A 7 -12.19 16.40 13.11
N ILE A 8 -12.58 16.81 11.90
CA ILE A 8 -13.35 15.96 10.97
C ILE A 8 -12.46 14.86 10.37
N LEU A 9 -11.17 15.16 10.11
CA LEU A 9 -10.21 14.18 9.64
C LEU A 9 -9.86 13.10 10.70
N LEU A 10 -9.89 13.46 11.99
CA LEU A 10 -9.68 12.50 13.08
C LEU A 10 -10.85 11.51 13.25
N SER A 11 -12.08 11.91 12.95
CA SER A 11 -13.26 11.07 13.15
C SER A 11 -13.47 10.03 12.02
N LEU A 12 -13.02 10.34 10.78
CA LEU A 12 -13.09 9.39 9.65
C LEU A 12 -12.01 8.29 9.72
N ALA A 13 -10.89 8.55 10.39
CA ALA A 13 -9.83 7.55 10.58
C ALA A 13 -10.21 6.42 11.55
N PHE A 14 -11.30 6.58 12.33
CA PHE A 14 -11.71 5.62 13.33
C PHE A 14 -12.43 4.38 12.76
N PHE A 15 -12.91 4.45 11.49
CA PHE A 15 -13.83 3.43 10.97
C PHE A 15 -13.22 2.39 10.02
N LEU A 16 -11.96 2.56 9.58
CA LEU A 16 -11.38 1.69 8.55
C LEU A 16 -9.91 1.37 8.85
N GLY A 17 -9.55 0.57 9.82
CA GLY A 17 -8.20 -0.06 9.88
C GLY A 17 -6.95 0.75 9.43
N GLY A 18 -7.14 2.01 9.03
CA GLY A 18 -6.16 2.86 8.35
C GLY A 18 -5.27 3.71 9.27
N ARG A 19 -5.38 3.55 10.61
CA ARG A 19 -4.56 4.31 11.57
C ARG A 19 -3.05 4.09 11.38
N ASN A 20 -2.64 2.91 10.93
CA ASN A 20 -1.23 2.58 10.84
C ASN A 20 -0.53 3.18 9.61
N ALA A 21 -1.22 3.31 8.48
CA ALA A 21 -0.60 3.78 7.24
C ALA A 21 -0.30 5.29 7.26
N VAL A 22 -1.21 6.11 7.80
CA VAL A 22 -1.01 7.58 7.92
C VAL A 22 0.06 7.88 8.97
N ALA A 23 0.04 7.20 10.12
CA ALA A 23 1.03 7.36 11.18
C ALA A 23 2.45 6.90 10.73
N GLN A 24 2.55 5.95 9.82
CA GLN A 24 3.84 5.49 9.27
C GLN A 24 4.52 6.54 8.39
N LEU A 25 3.75 7.45 7.78
CA LEU A 25 4.29 8.49 6.90
C LEU A 25 4.54 9.83 7.62
N GLU A 26 4.22 9.94 8.89
CA GLU A 26 4.59 11.10 9.70
C GLU A 26 6.13 11.19 9.81
N ASN A 27 6.70 12.37 9.59
CA ASN A 27 8.13 12.62 9.63
C ASN A 27 8.95 11.79 8.61
N THR A 28 8.39 11.59 7.42
CA THR A 28 9.11 10.98 6.30
C THR A 28 9.39 11.98 5.20
N THR A 29 10.49 11.76 4.46
CA THR A 29 10.79 12.41 3.20
C THR A 29 10.47 11.46 2.04
N ARG A 30 9.77 11.98 1.02
CA ARG A 30 9.51 11.31 -0.24
C ARG A 30 10.66 11.61 -1.22
N ASP A 31 11.26 10.58 -1.81
CA ASP A 31 12.32 10.71 -2.81
C ASP A 31 12.05 9.86 -4.05
N VAL A 32 12.48 10.34 -5.22
CA VAL A 32 12.41 9.61 -6.49
C VAL A 32 13.73 8.87 -6.69
N ALA A 33 13.77 7.63 -6.22
CA ALA A 33 14.97 6.80 -6.26
C ALA A 33 15.38 6.39 -7.70
N ARG A 34 14.40 6.18 -8.60
CA ARG A 34 14.64 5.85 -10.01
C ARG A 34 13.59 6.48 -10.93
N LYS A 35 13.98 6.73 -12.19
CA LYS A 35 13.10 7.25 -13.23
C LYS A 35 13.08 6.32 -14.43
N HIS A 36 11.96 6.33 -15.17
CA HIS A 36 11.85 5.76 -16.51
C HIS A 36 12.66 6.59 -17.53
N PRO A 37 13.00 6.03 -18.71
CA PRO A 37 13.68 6.78 -19.78
C PRO A 37 12.92 8.05 -20.23
N ASN A 38 11.60 8.10 -20.06
CA ASN A 38 10.77 9.26 -20.35
C ASN A 38 10.78 10.35 -19.24
N GLY A 39 11.61 10.17 -18.19
CA GLY A 39 11.78 11.11 -17.08
C GLY A 39 10.74 10.99 -15.96
N LYS A 40 9.66 10.22 -16.17
CA LYS A 40 8.66 9.98 -15.11
C LYS A 40 9.24 9.13 -13.96
N PRO A 41 8.75 9.28 -12.73
CA PRO A 41 9.13 8.39 -11.64
C PRO A 41 8.91 6.92 -12.00
N TYR A 42 9.89 6.07 -11.66
CA TYR A 42 9.77 4.62 -11.70
C TYR A 42 9.67 4.07 -10.28
N VAL A 43 10.61 4.41 -9.41
CA VAL A 43 10.60 4.01 -8.00
C VAL A 43 10.62 5.25 -7.13
N VAL A 44 9.71 5.31 -6.19
CA VAL A 44 9.60 6.35 -5.17
C VAL A 44 9.66 5.69 -3.80
N VAL A 45 10.50 6.22 -2.93
CA VAL A 45 10.66 5.74 -1.55
C VAL A 45 10.26 6.82 -0.56
N TYR A 46 9.73 6.38 0.57
CA TYR A 46 9.45 7.22 1.73
C TYR A 46 10.35 6.77 2.87
N MET A 47 11.21 7.68 3.32
CA MET A 47 12.23 7.40 4.32
C MET A 47 11.96 8.21 5.59
N LYS A 48 12.14 7.59 6.75
CA LYS A 48 12.12 8.31 8.04
C LYS A 48 13.23 9.35 8.09
N ASN A 49 12.88 10.58 8.43
CA ASN A 49 13.86 11.69 8.52
C ASN A 49 14.93 11.46 9.58
N THR A 50 14.62 10.66 10.60
CA THR A 50 15.52 10.40 11.73
C THR A 50 16.53 9.29 11.48
N THR A 51 16.19 8.29 10.67
CA THR A 51 16.99 7.07 10.50
C THR A 51 17.36 6.76 9.05
N GLY A 52 16.69 7.40 8.07
CA GLY A 52 16.81 7.03 6.65
C GLY A 52 16.17 5.68 6.29
N GLU A 53 15.46 5.04 7.24
CA GLU A 53 14.79 3.77 7.00
C GLU A 53 13.63 3.95 5.99
N ILE A 54 13.60 3.13 4.94
CA ILE A 54 12.47 3.08 4.01
C ILE A 54 11.27 2.46 4.73
N VAL A 55 10.14 3.17 4.73
CA VAL A 55 8.89 2.74 5.35
C VAL A 55 7.78 2.50 4.34
N LYS A 56 7.90 3.05 3.12
CA LYS A 56 6.98 2.81 2.01
C LYS A 56 7.75 2.89 0.70
N GLU A 57 7.37 2.06 -0.25
CA GLU A 57 7.82 2.12 -1.64
C GLU A 57 6.62 2.16 -2.58
N GLU A 58 6.75 2.91 -3.64
CA GLU A 58 5.81 3.00 -4.75
C GLU A 58 6.57 2.75 -6.05
N VAL A 59 6.04 1.88 -6.88
CA VAL A 59 6.56 1.61 -8.23
C VAL A 59 5.50 2.00 -9.26
N TYR A 60 5.93 2.63 -10.34
CA TYR A 60 5.07 3.22 -11.35
C TYR A 60 5.34 2.64 -12.73
N TYR A 61 4.29 2.41 -13.49
CA TYR A 61 4.37 2.15 -14.92
C TYR A 61 4.92 3.38 -15.68
N SER A 62 5.45 3.16 -16.88
CA SER A 62 5.95 4.24 -17.74
C SER A 62 4.88 5.24 -18.18
N ASN A 63 3.60 4.88 -18.14
CA ASN A 63 2.47 5.80 -18.36
C ASN A 63 2.24 6.75 -17.17
N GLY A 64 2.83 6.46 -15.98
CA GLY A 64 2.72 7.26 -14.77
C GLY A 64 1.68 6.75 -13.76
N ASN A 65 0.94 5.69 -14.09
CA ASN A 65 0.05 5.05 -13.14
C ASN A 65 0.84 4.18 -12.16
N LEU A 66 0.35 4.08 -10.94
CA LEU A 66 0.95 3.23 -9.91
C LEU A 66 0.86 1.76 -10.34
N GLU A 67 1.97 1.03 -10.21
CA GLU A 67 2.06 -0.41 -10.47
C GLU A 67 1.85 -1.18 -9.17
N TRP A 68 2.56 -0.76 -8.13
CA TRP A 68 2.32 -1.26 -6.78
C TRP A 68 2.81 -0.29 -5.71
N GLU A 69 2.29 -0.45 -4.51
CA GLU A 69 2.74 0.21 -3.29
C GLU A 69 2.75 -0.77 -2.12
N GLY A 70 3.70 -0.60 -1.22
CA GLY A 70 3.81 -1.45 -0.04
C GLY A 70 4.55 -0.76 1.10
N PHE A 71 4.31 -1.26 2.30
CA PHE A 71 4.89 -0.72 3.52
C PHE A 71 5.94 -1.67 4.10
N TYR A 72 6.94 -1.06 4.74
CA TYR A 72 8.02 -1.76 5.42
C TYR A 72 8.14 -1.32 6.87
N LYS A 73 8.60 -2.23 7.69
CA LYS A 73 9.06 -1.96 9.06
C LYS A 73 10.37 -2.71 9.27
N ARG A 74 11.46 -1.96 9.52
CA ARG A 74 12.82 -2.54 9.64
C ARG A 74 13.21 -3.37 8.41
N SER A 75 12.92 -2.85 7.21
CA SER A 75 13.18 -3.51 5.92
C SER A 75 12.44 -4.85 5.70
N ILE A 76 11.35 -5.08 6.42
CA ILE A 76 10.50 -6.27 6.31
C ILE A 76 9.09 -5.78 5.92
N GLU A 77 8.43 -6.50 5.02
CA GLU A 77 7.06 -6.18 4.60
C GLU A 77 6.12 -6.18 5.81
N GLU A 78 5.34 -5.11 5.92
CA GLU A 78 4.40 -4.91 7.02
C GLU A 78 3.19 -4.11 6.55
N GLY A 79 2.00 -4.62 6.79
CA GLY A 79 0.76 -3.94 6.45
C GLY A 79 0.27 -4.21 5.04
N SER A 80 -0.43 -3.24 4.44
CA SER A 80 -1.09 -3.39 3.13
C SER A 80 -0.11 -3.26 1.98
N TRP A 81 -0.23 -4.17 1.01
CA TRP A 81 0.46 -4.17 -0.28
C TRP A 81 -0.60 -4.18 -1.37
N LYS A 82 -0.56 -3.18 -2.25
CA LYS A 82 -1.54 -3.04 -3.33
C LYS A 82 -0.85 -3.06 -4.67
N TYR A 83 -1.44 -3.79 -5.59
CA TYR A 83 -1.00 -3.91 -6.98
C TYR A 83 -2.10 -3.36 -7.90
N TYR A 84 -1.70 -2.74 -8.99
CA TYR A 84 -2.61 -2.09 -9.91
C TYR A 84 -2.35 -2.55 -11.34
N TYR A 85 -3.36 -2.49 -12.17
CA TYR A 85 -3.24 -2.64 -13.61
C TYR A 85 -2.65 -1.35 -14.24
N PRO A 86 -2.08 -1.42 -15.47
CA PRO A 86 -1.62 -0.21 -16.18
C PRO A 86 -2.73 0.84 -16.38
N SER A 87 -4.00 0.44 -16.35
CA SER A 87 -5.17 1.31 -16.37
C SER A 87 -5.35 2.13 -15.07
N GLY A 88 -4.61 1.80 -13.99
CA GLY A 88 -4.74 2.40 -12.66
C GLY A 88 -5.78 1.72 -11.76
N LYS A 89 -6.50 0.71 -12.27
CA LYS A 89 -7.46 -0.04 -11.45
C LYS A 89 -6.76 -1.02 -10.51
N LEU A 90 -7.31 -1.22 -9.32
CA LEU A 90 -6.77 -2.16 -8.34
C LEU A 90 -6.82 -3.59 -8.91
N LYS A 91 -5.67 -4.26 -8.86
CA LYS A 91 -5.49 -5.66 -9.28
C LYS A 91 -5.49 -6.61 -8.08
N SER A 92 -4.78 -6.24 -7.02
CA SER A 92 -4.67 -7.08 -5.82
C SER A 92 -4.46 -6.22 -4.58
N ASN A 93 -5.04 -6.66 -3.46
CA ASN A 93 -4.77 -6.12 -2.14
C ASN A 93 -4.35 -7.27 -1.21
N GLN A 94 -3.14 -7.18 -0.68
CA GLN A 94 -2.49 -8.20 0.13
C GLN A 94 -2.14 -7.61 1.49
N TYR A 95 -1.93 -8.44 2.50
CA TYR A 95 -1.55 -7.99 3.82
C TYR A 95 -0.42 -8.83 4.40
N TYR A 96 0.62 -8.15 4.89
CA TYR A 96 1.81 -8.78 5.45
C TYR A 96 2.00 -8.40 6.91
N THR A 97 2.47 -9.34 7.70
CA THR A 97 2.92 -9.14 9.07
C THR A 97 4.28 -9.80 9.25
N LYS A 98 5.31 -9.00 9.58
CA LYS A 98 6.70 -9.49 9.75
C LYS A 98 7.20 -10.29 8.56
N GLY A 99 6.92 -9.84 7.33
CA GLY A 99 7.34 -10.45 6.08
C GLY A 99 6.57 -11.71 5.68
N LYS A 100 5.50 -12.06 6.40
CA LYS A 100 4.65 -13.20 6.08
C LYS A 100 3.27 -12.74 5.66
N GLU A 101 2.71 -13.42 4.67
CA GLU A 101 1.32 -13.26 4.26
C GLU A 101 0.40 -13.51 5.46
N ASN A 102 -0.49 -12.56 5.77
CA ASN A 102 -1.35 -12.68 6.94
C ASN A 102 -2.61 -11.83 6.77
N GLY A 103 -3.77 -12.47 6.74
CA GLY A 103 -5.04 -11.81 6.53
C GLY A 103 -5.69 -12.14 5.20
N VAL A 104 -6.64 -11.31 4.78
CA VAL A 104 -7.43 -11.52 3.56
C VAL A 104 -6.72 -10.87 2.37
N PHE A 105 -6.48 -11.66 1.33
CA PHE A 105 -6.00 -11.23 0.03
C PHE A 105 -7.18 -11.17 -0.94
N LEU A 106 -7.26 -10.10 -1.71
CA LEU A 106 -8.33 -9.85 -2.66
C LEU A 106 -7.74 -9.59 -4.04
N ASP A 107 -8.17 -10.36 -5.04
CA ASP A 107 -7.77 -10.17 -6.44
C ASP A 107 -8.97 -9.75 -7.29
N TYR A 108 -8.73 -8.79 -8.17
CA TYR A 108 -9.76 -8.18 -9.03
C TYR A 108 -9.33 -8.30 -10.49
N ASN A 109 -10.30 -8.39 -11.39
CA ASN A 109 -10.05 -8.29 -12.82
C ASN A 109 -9.99 -6.81 -13.28
N GLU A 110 -9.68 -6.58 -14.57
CA GLU A 110 -9.56 -5.22 -15.12
C GLU A 110 -10.88 -4.44 -15.14
N GLU A 111 -12.03 -5.11 -15.06
CA GLU A 111 -13.34 -4.48 -14.88
C GLU A 111 -13.57 -4.00 -13.45
N GLY A 112 -12.71 -4.40 -12.49
CA GLY A 112 -12.82 -4.08 -11.06
C GLY A 112 -13.70 -5.06 -10.28
N LYS A 113 -14.04 -6.20 -10.89
CA LYS A 113 -14.81 -7.27 -10.23
C LYS A 113 -13.87 -8.13 -9.39
N LEU A 114 -14.26 -8.42 -8.15
CA LEU A 114 -13.58 -9.41 -7.31
C LEU A 114 -13.66 -10.79 -7.97
N ILE A 115 -12.51 -11.43 -8.20
CA ILE A 115 -12.40 -12.75 -8.82
C ILE A 115 -11.86 -13.81 -7.88
N LYS A 116 -11.11 -13.39 -6.82
CA LYS A 116 -10.56 -14.33 -5.86
C LYS A 116 -10.38 -13.68 -4.49
N GLN A 117 -10.65 -14.47 -3.45
CA GLN A 117 -10.36 -14.16 -2.07
C GLN A 117 -9.60 -15.31 -1.44
N SER A 118 -8.46 -15.02 -0.82
CA SER A 118 -7.64 -15.99 -0.10
C SER A 118 -7.41 -15.51 1.33
N LEU A 119 -7.43 -16.42 2.29
CA LEU A 119 -7.09 -16.15 3.68
C LEU A 119 -5.74 -16.80 4.00
N PHE A 120 -4.78 -16.00 4.44
CA PHE A 120 -3.48 -16.44 4.90
C PHE A 120 -3.31 -16.25 6.41
N LYS A 121 -2.57 -17.13 7.02
CA LYS A 121 -2.12 -17.01 8.42
C LYS A 121 -0.67 -17.46 8.52
N ASP A 122 0.20 -16.56 8.96
CA ASP A 122 1.64 -16.79 9.15
C ASP A 122 2.34 -17.37 7.92
N GLY A 123 1.96 -16.94 6.71
CA GLY A 123 2.47 -17.40 5.41
C GLY A 123 1.80 -18.64 4.86
N ASN A 124 0.81 -19.22 5.55
CA ASN A 124 0.10 -20.42 5.10
C ASN A 124 -1.30 -20.05 4.57
N LEU A 125 -1.65 -20.59 3.40
CA LEU A 125 -2.99 -20.49 2.86
C LEU A 125 -3.96 -21.31 3.73
N VAL A 126 -4.96 -20.62 4.30
CA VAL A 126 -6.00 -21.23 5.15
C VAL A 126 -7.24 -21.60 4.31
N SER A 127 -7.66 -20.68 3.44
CA SER A 127 -8.80 -20.89 2.55
C SER A 127 -8.70 -20.01 1.31
N GLU A 128 -9.34 -20.46 0.24
CA GLU A 128 -9.43 -19.71 -1.03
C GLU A 128 -10.82 -19.88 -1.63
N ARG A 129 -11.34 -18.83 -2.24
CA ARG A 129 -12.60 -18.81 -2.97
C ARG A 129 -12.44 -17.98 -4.24
N SER A 130 -12.87 -18.54 -5.37
CA SER A 130 -13.01 -17.84 -6.65
C SER A 130 -14.49 -17.46 -6.91
N PHE A 131 -14.71 -16.39 -7.73
CA PHE A 131 -16.02 -15.81 -8.03
C PHE A 131 -16.26 -15.72 -9.54
#